data_ddc8069862bdf0ba66b29ae1e4790ec0
#
_entry.id   ddc8069862bdf0ba66b29ae1e4790ec0
#
_cell.length_a   1.000
_cell.length_b   1.000
_cell.length_c   1.000
_cell.angle_alpha   90.00
_cell.angle_beta   90.00
_cell.angle_gamma   90.00
#
_symmetry.space_group_name_H-M   'P 1'
#
loop_
_entity.id
_entity.type
_entity.pdbx_description
1 polymer ?
#
loop_
_entity_poly.entity_id
_entity_poly.type
_entity_poly.pdbx_seq_one_letter_code
_entity_poly.pdbx_strand_id
1 'polypeptide(L)'
;MQRLHDSAKIYRFPVSQSVDELMEACREVIRTNNLTSAYIRPLVFVGDVGMGVNPPPGYNTDVIIAAFPWGAYLGAEALEQGIDAMVSSWNRAA
;
A
#
# COMPACT_ATOMS: atom_id res chain seq x y z
N MET A 1 1.85 -4.14 8.37
CA MET A 1 0.72 -4.99 7.95
C MET A 1 -0.52 -4.87 8.83
N GLN A 2 -0.39 -4.80 10.15
CA GLN A 2 -1.54 -4.61 11.04
C GLN A 2 -2.39 -3.37 10.66
N ARG A 3 -1.76 -2.24 10.43
CA ARG A 3 -2.46 -1.02 9.99
C ARG A 3 -3.26 -1.19 8.69
N LEU A 4 -2.76 -2.02 7.76
CA LEU A 4 -3.48 -2.33 6.52
C LEU A 4 -4.77 -3.10 6.83
N HIS A 5 -4.70 -4.11 7.69
CA HIS A 5 -5.86 -4.85 8.16
C HIS A 5 -6.87 -3.94 8.89
N ASP A 6 -6.38 -3.08 9.76
CA ASP A 6 -7.24 -2.14 10.51
C ASP A 6 -7.94 -1.17 9.55
N SER A 7 -7.23 -0.66 8.56
CA SER A 7 -7.81 0.19 7.51
C SER A 7 -8.87 -0.54 6.68
N ALA A 8 -8.58 -1.77 6.27
CA ALA A 8 -9.55 -2.60 5.54
C ALA A 8 -10.81 -2.84 6.37
N LYS A 9 -10.65 -3.09 7.67
CA LYS A 9 -11.77 -3.27 8.60
C LYS A 9 -12.65 -2.02 8.72
N ILE A 10 -12.04 -0.83 8.75
CA ILE A 10 -12.79 0.44 8.76
C ILE A 10 -13.66 0.56 7.51
N TYR A 11 -13.13 0.19 6.36
CA TYR A 11 -13.87 0.18 5.09
C TYR A 11 -14.79 -1.03 4.93
N ARG A 12 -14.79 -1.96 5.89
CA ARG A 12 -15.50 -3.25 5.82
C ARG A 12 -15.08 -4.10 4.62
N PHE A 13 -13.83 -3.99 4.23
CA PHE A 13 -13.25 -4.84 3.19
C PHE A 13 -12.82 -6.19 3.80
N PRO A 14 -13.38 -7.30 3.34
CA PRO A 14 -12.94 -8.61 3.81
C PRO A 14 -11.54 -8.91 3.30
N VAL A 15 -10.61 -9.21 4.21
CA VAL A 15 -9.26 -9.66 3.86
C VAL A 15 -9.09 -11.07 4.41
N SER A 16 -8.96 -12.03 3.51
CA SER A 16 -8.87 -13.45 3.88
C SER A 16 -7.49 -13.84 4.41
N GLN A 17 -6.43 -13.14 3.99
CA GLN A 17 -5.08 -13.42 4.43
C GLN A 17 -4.81 -12.81 5.80
N SER A 18 -4.13 -13.57 6.66
CA SER A 18 -3.69 -13.08 7.97
C SER A 18 -2.53 -12.08 7.84
N VAL A 19 -2.26 -11.34 8.92
CA VAL A 19 -1.09 -10.44 8.96
C VAL A 19 0.20 -11.21 8.70
N ASP A 20 0.36 -12.40 9.28
CA ASP A 20 1.56 -13.22 9.12
C ASP A 20 1.72 -13.72 7.68
N GLU A 21 0.63 -14.15 7.04
CA GLU A 21 0.61 -14.54 5.63
C GLU A 21 1.04 -13.38 4.72
N LEU A 22 0.51 -12.18 4.96
CA LEU A 22 0.89 -11.00 4.18
C LEU A 22 2.33 -10.57 4.44
N MET A 23 2.83 -10.71 5.66
CA MET A 23 4.24 -10.45 5.99
C MET A 23 5.16 -11.42 5.26
N GLU A 24 4.82 -12.71 5.22
CA GLU A 24 5.62 -13.69 4.48
C GLU A 24 5.53 -13.47 2.98
N ALA A 25 4.38 -13.09 2.45
CA ALA A 25 4.23 -12.73 1.05
C ALA A 25 5.14 -11.55 0.66
N CYS A 26 5.29 -10.54 1.52
CA CYS A 26 6.23 -9.44 1.30
C CYS A 26 7.69 -9.94 1.19
N ARG A 27 8.09 -10.84 2.07
CA ARG A 27 9.43 -11.45 2.04
C ARG A 27 9.66 -12.26 0.77
N GLU A 28 8.64 -13.01 0.36
CA GLU A 28 8.71 -13.82 -0.85
C GLU A 28 8.83 -12.98 -2.12
N VAL A 29 8.09 -11.88 -2.22
CA VAL A 29 8.21 -10.94 -3.35
C VAL A 29 9.62 -10.37 -3.45
N ILE A 30 10.25 -10.02 -2.33
CA ILE A 30 11.63 -9.53 -2.29
C ILE A 30 12.60 -10.61 -2.72
N ARG A 31 12.47 -11.84 -2.22
CA ARG A 31 13.34 -12.96 -2.57
C ARG A 31 13.24 -13.30 -4.06
N THR A 32 12.03 -13.43 -4.57
CA THR A 32 11.75 -13.81 -5.96
C THR A 32 12.31 -12.79 -6.95
N ASN A 33 12.30 -11.51 -6.59
CA ASN A 33 12.83 -10.43 -7.42
C ASN A 33 14.32 -10.12 -7.14
N ASN A 34 14.98 -10.87 -6.28
CA ASN A 34 16.39 -10.70 -5.92
C ASN A 34 16.71 -9.27 -5.45
N LEU A 35 15.85 -8.66 -4.68
CA LEU A 35 16.01 -7.30 -4.18
C LEU A 35 16.81 -7.31 -2.87
N THR A 36 17.83 -6.45 -2.80
CA THR A 36 18.60 -6.22 -1.57
C THR A 36 18.00 -5.11 -0.71
N SER A 37 17.35 -4.16 -1.35
CA SER A 37 16.61 -3.07 -0.73
C SER A 37 15.40 -2.76 -1.59
N ALA A 38 14.24 -2.54 -0.99
CA ALA A 38 13.03 -2.32 -1.73
C ALA A 38 12.03 -1.43 -0.98
N TYR A 39 11.27 -0.68 -1.75
CA TYR A 39 10.03 -0.10 -1.32
C TYR A 39 8.92 -1.15 -1.50
N ILE A 40 8.13 -1.39 -0.46
CA ILE A 40 7.05 -2.37 -0.48
C ILE A 40 5.73 -1.63 -0.41
N ARG A 41 4.84 -1.91 -1.34
CA ARG A 41 3.50 -1.34 -1.37
C ARG A 41 2.45 -2.44 -1.39
N PRO A 42 1.87 -2.78 -0.25
CA PRO A 42 0.70 -3.63 -0.20
C PRO A 42 -0.57 -2.81 -0.47
N LEU A 43 -1.49 -3.38 -1.22
CA LEU A 43 -2.77 -2.79 -1.55
C LEU A 43 -3.88 -3.82 -1.33
N VAL A 44 -4.97 -3.38 -0.69
CA VAL A 44 -6.23 -4.12 -0.63
C VAL A 44 -7.26 -3.31 -1.41
N PHE A 45 -7.94 -3.93 -2.35
CA PHE A 45 -8.90 -3.26 -3.21
C PHE A 45 -10.06 -4.17 -3.58
N VAL A 46 -11.16 -3.56 -4.00
CA VAL A 46 -12.29 -4.29 -4.58
C VAL A 46 -12.00 -4.49 -6.06
N GLY A 47 -11.90 -5.74 -6.48
CA GLY A 47 -11.50 -6.12 -7.82
C GLY A 47 -12.64 -6.07 -8.83
N ASP A 48 -12.85 -7.18 -9.50
CA ASP A 48 -13.83 -7.27 -10.62
C ASP A 48 -15.27 -7.41 -10.10
N VAL A 49 -15.89 -6.28 -9.84
CA VAL A 49 -17.30 -6.19 -9.37
C VAL A 49 -18.20 -5.42 -10.34
N GLY A 50 -17.72 -5.17 -11.55
CA GLY A 50 -18.43 -4.39 -12.55
C GLY A 50 -18.22 -2.88 -12.38
N MET A 51 -18.99 -2.11 -13.14
CA MET A 51 -18.93 -0.64 -13.10
C MET A 51 -19.91 -0.09 -12.06
N GLY A 52 -19.46 0.90 -11.31
CA GLY A 52 -20.25 1.56 -10.28
C GLY A 52 -19.43 1.84 -9.03
N VAL A 53 -19.98 2.67 -8.16
CA VAL A 53 -19.31 3.09 -6.92
C VAL A 53 -19.65 2.19 -5.73
N ASN A 54 -20.72 1.41 -5.83
CA ASN A 54 -21.14 0.48 -4.79
C ASN A 54 -20.93 -0.96 -5.28
N PRO A 55 -20.05 -1.73 -4.65
CA PRO A 55 -19.92 -3.14 -5.00
C PRO A 55 -21.18 -3.91 -4.61
N PRO A 56 -21.53 -4.97 -5.36
CA PRO A 56 -22.66 -5.81 -5.02
C PRO A 56 -22.42 -6.55 -3.69
N PRO A 57 -23.48 -6.99 -2.98
CA PRO A 57 -23.34 -7.81 -1.78
C PRO A 57 -22.50 -9.08 -2.06
N GLY A 58 -21.67 -9.48 -1.09
CA GLY A 58 -20.86 -10.68 -1.20
C GLY A 58 -19.60 -10.51 -2.06
N TYR A 59 -19.18 -9.29 -2.35
CA TYR A 59 -17.94 -9.02 -3.06
C TYR A 59 -16.71 -9.49 -2.26
N ASN A 60 -15.67 -9.86 -3.00
CA ASN A 60 -14.35 -10.16 -2.45
C ASN A 60 -13.38 -9.01 -2.71
N THR A 61 -12.34 -8.95 -1.89
CA THR A 61 -11.22 -8.05 -2.11
C THR A 61 -10.01 -8.82 -2.62
N ASP A 62 -9.22 -8.14 -3.40
CA ASP A 62 -7.92 -8.62 -3.85
C ASP A 62 -6.81 -7.91 -3.10
N VAL A 63 -5.68 -8.61 -2.93
CA VAL A 63 -4.47 -8.07 -2.33
C VAL A 63 -3.35 -8.13 -3.34
N ILE A 64 -2.68 -7.00 -3.55
CA ILE A 64 -1.47 -6.91 -4.35
C ILE A 64 -0.33 -6.43 -3.46
N ILE A 65 0.83 -7.05 -3.61
CA ILE A 65 2.06 -6.60 -2.97
C ILE A 65 3.08 -6.29 -4.07
N ALA A 66 3.42 -5.03 -4.23
CA ALA A 66 4.47 -4.59 -5.12
C ALA A 66 5.75 -4.30 -4.33
N ALA A 67 6.89 -4.71 -4.88
CA ALA A 67 8.20 -4.38 -4.34
C ALA A 67 9.12 -3.93 -5.49
N PHE A 68 9.80 -2.82 -5.29
CA PHE A 68 10.71 -2.27 -6.28
C PHE A 68 11.81 -1.44 -5.62
N PRO A 69 13.00 -1.35 -6.22
CA PRO A 69 14.04 -0.48 -5.71
C PRO A 69 13.60 0.98 -5.84
N TRP A 70 13.74 1.72 -4.77
CA TRP A 70 13.44 3.14 -4.76
C TRP A 70 14.47 3.88 -3.92
N GLY A 71 15.08 4.90 -4.51
CA GLY A 71 16.02 5.78 -3.83
C GLY A 71 15.32 6.92 -3.08
N ALA A 72 15.96 8.08 -3.07
CA ALA A 72 15.42 9.29 -2.45
C ALA A 72 14.14 9.74 -3.18
N TYR A 73 13.05 9.89 -2.44
CA TYR A 73 11.74 10.27 -2.98
C TYR A 73 11.77 11.61 -3.76
N LEU A 74 12.51 12.58 -3.25
CA LEU A 74 12.66 13.91 -3.86
C LEU A 74 13.95 14.06 -4.67
N GLY A 75 14.71 12.98 -4.88
CA GLY A 75 15.98 12.96 -5.57
C GLY A 75 17.19 13.02 -4.64
N ALA A 76 18.34 12.58 -5.16
CA ALA A 76 19.58 12.53 -4.37
C ALA A 76 20.03 13.94 -3.93
N GLU A 77 19.84 14.94 -4.77
CA GLU A 77 20.20 16.33 -4.49
C GLU A 77 19.43 16.87 -3.28
N ALA A 78 18.15 16.51 -3.17
CA ALA A 78 17.32 16.93 -2.03
C ALA A 78 17.79 16.37 -0.69
N LEU A 79 18.46 15.21 -0.67
CA LEU A 79 19.05 14.65 0.54
C LEU A 79 20.25 15.47 1.04
N GLU A 80 20.99 16.10 0.14
CA GLU A 80 22.18 16.90 0.48
C GLU A 80 21.82 18.35 0.76
N GLN A 81 20.98 18.94 -0.07
CA GLN A 81 20.66 20.38 -0.04
C GLN A 81 19.35 20.69 0.69
N GLY A 82 18.52 19.70 0.90
CA GLY A 82 17.18 19.90 1.41
C GLY A 82 16.19 20.35 0.33
N ILE A 83 15.00 20.73 0.75
CA ILE A 83 13.94 21.23 -0.10
C ILE A 83 13.29 22.46 0.51
N ASP A 84 12.70 23.29 -0.31
CA ASP A 84 11.81 24.36 0.16
C ASP A 84 10.47 23.74 0.58
N ALA A 85 9.95 24.21 1.70
CA ALA A 85 8.68 23.76 2.23
C ALA A 85 7.80 24.93 2.68
N MET A 86 6.51 24.78 2.49
CA MET A 86 5.52 25.76 2.93
C MET A 86 4.36 25.05 3.60
N VAL A 87 3.82 25.67 4.64
CA VAL A 87 2.61 25.17 5.29
C VAL A 87 1.41 25.56 4.46
N SER A 88 0.61 24.56 4.07
CA SER A 88 -0.62 24.79 3.31
C SER A 88 -1.71 25.39 4.19
N SER A 89 -2.52 26.28 3.63
CA SER A 89 -3.77 26.73 4.25
C SER A 89 -4.89 25.69 4.15
N TRP A 90 -4.74 24.69 3.29
CA TRP A 90 -5.67 23.59 3.15
C TRP A 90 -5.30 22.45 4.10
N ASN A 91 -6.29 21.94 4.81
CA ASN A 91 -6.12 20.81 5.72
C ASN A 91 -6.72 19.55 5.11
N ARG A 92 -6.18 18.41 5.54
CA ARG A 92 -6.80 17.14 5.23
C ARG A 92 -8.14 17.04 5.94
N ALA A 93 -9.14 16.52 5.28
CA ALA A 93 -10.42 16.23 5.92
C ALA A 93 -10.23 15.30 7.12
N ALA A 94 -10.97 15.58 8.19
CA ALA A 94 -10.92 14.77 9.40
C ALA A 94 -11.63 13.42 9.21
#